data_ea34c42e1cf241e8bec014ae22f1ce19
#
_entry.id   ea34c42e1cf241e8bec014ae22f1ce19
#
_cell.length_a   1.000
_cell.length_b   1.000
_cell.length_c   1.000
_cell.angle_alpha   90.00
_cell.angle_beta   90.00
_cell.angle_gamma   90.00
#
_symmetry.space_group_name_H-M   'P 1'
#
loop_
_entity.id
_entity.type
_entity.pdbx_description
1 polymer ?
#
loop_
_entity_poly.entity_id
_entity_poly.type
_entity_poly.pdbx_seq_one_letter_code
_entity_poly.pdbx_strand_id
1 'polypeptide(L)'
;MSLQIYNTLTRRKAPLVPLEPGHVRLYVCGVTVYDYCHMGNGRTLVAFDAIVRWLRTRGYRVTYIRNITDVDDKIIKRAAERGITPTALSVEFTRYMQEDFAGLGCATPDAEPRATDFIPQMLGIIEILERKGHAYPADSGDVDYAVRSFPGYGKLSGKSIDDLRAGERVMVGEGKRDPLDFVLWKRAKPGEPQWESKWGPGRPGWHIECSAMASELLGRRFDIHGGGPDLIFPHHENEIAQSEAAFEEPLADIWMHCGALRVGEDKMSKSLGNFWTIRDALARYDGEVLRFFLLRSHYRSQVAFSEGQIDEARAGLARLYTALRDTPADAAALDWEESHAKRFAEAMDDDFNTAEAFGELFVLASEINRSRSPALARQLRQLGGVLGLLQRDPADFMKGRLSLRLEPGHVAIQGGTVALYLTRTDG
;
A
#
# COMPACT_ATOMS: atom_id res chain seq x y z
N MET A 1 17.70 3.73 20.59
CA MET A 1 18.37 4.08 19.32
C MET A 1 17.45 4.98 18.52
N SER A 2 17.97 5.82 17.62
CA SER A 2 17.10 6.59 16.72
C SER A 2 16.61 5.68 15.59
N LEU A 3 15.34 5.80 15.23
CA LEU A 3 14.76 5.08 14.10
C LEU A 3 15.51 5.42 12.80
N GLN A 4 16.04 4.40 12.14
CA GLN A 4 16.73 4.50 10.85
C GLN A 4 15.77 4.10 9.74
N ILE A 5 15.76 4.85 8.62
CA ILE A 5 14.91 4.56 7.46
C ILE A 5 15.76 4.56 6.20
N TYR A 6 15.59 3.52 5.37
CA TYR A 6 16.20 3.50 4.04
C TYR A 6 15.42 4.42 3.10
N ASN A 7 16.14 5.37 2.52
CA ASN A 7 15.58 6.30 1.55
C ASN A 7 15.96 5.87 0.13
N THR A 8 14.98 5.57 -0.70
CA THR A 8 15.19 5.18 -2.10
C THR A 8 15.90 6.27 -2.91
N LEU A 9 15.65 7.55 -2.59
CA LEU A 9 16.27 8.67 -3.30
C LEU A 9 17.78 8.74 -3.04
N THR A 10 18.21 8.58 -1.79
CA THR A 10 19.62 8.64 -1.41
C THR A 10 20.31 7.28 -1.42
N ARG A 11 19.52 6.18 -1.49
CA ARG A 11 19.99 4.78 -1.40
C ARG A 11 20.77 4.45 -0.14
N ARG A 12 20.43 5.12 0.97
CA ARG A 12 21.09 4.97 2.28
C ARG A 12 20.05 4.95 3.39
N LYS A 13 20.39 4.28 4.51
CA LYS A 13 19.68 4.44 5.77
C LYS A 13 20.14 5.74 6.43
N ALA A 14 19.19 6.46 7.02
CA ALA A 14 19.46 7.66 7.79
C ALA A 14 18.46 7.76 8.96
N PRO A 15 18.80 8.45 10.04
CA PRO A 15 17.88 8.73 11.13
C PRO A 15 16.63 9.47 10.62
N LEU A 16 15.45 9.08 11.12
CA LEU A 16 14.23 9.86 10.91
C LEU A 16 14.33 11.18 11.69
N VAL A 17 14.30 12.28 10.98
CA VAL A 17 14.22 13.64 11.54
C VAL A 17 13.01 14.33 10.93
N PRO A 18 11.85 14.29 11.59
CA PRO A 18 10.64 14.92 11.07
C PRO A 18 10.81 16.44 10.92
N LEU A 19 10.20 17.01 9.86
CA LEU A 19 10.17 18.47 9.61
C LEU A 19 9.53 19.24 10.76
N GLU A 20 8.51 18.66 11.39
CA GLU A 20 7.90 19.14 12.63
C GLU A 20 8.27 18.17 13.75
N PRO A 21 8.96 18.59 14.82
CA PRO A 21 9.38 17.70 15.90
C PRO A 21 8.21 16.88 16.47
N GLY A 22 8.37 15.55 16.49
CA GLY A 22 7.36 14.62 17.00
C GLY A 22 6.16 14.36 16.07
N HIS A 23 6.12 14.94 14.89
CA HIS A 23 5.04 14.74 13.92
C HIS A 23 5.59 14.25 12.59
N VAL A 24 5.14 13.08 12.13
CA VAL A 24 5.49 12.50 10.83
C VAL A 24 4.31 12.63 9.89
N ARG A 25 4.51 13.27 8.74
CA ARG A 25 3.55 13.38 7.66
C ARG A 25 3.91 12.36 6.58
N LEU A 26 3.02 11.41 6.36
CA LEU A 26 3.22 10.27 5.46
C LEU A 26 2.14 10.24 4.38
N TYR A 27 2.56 10.29 3.13
CA TYR A 27 1.70 10.01 1.97
C TYR A 27 2.06 8.67 1.34
N VAL A 28 1.07 7.83 1.09
CA VAL A 28 1.26 6.57 0.37
C VAL A 28 0.34 6.55 -0.85
N CYS A 29 0.92 6.39 -2.04
CA CYS A 29 0.13 6.21 -3.24
C CYS A 29 -0.79 5.00 -3.10
N GLY A 30 -2.08 5.26 -3.26
CA GLY A 30 -3.14 4.28 -3.21
C GLY A 30 -3.33 3.53 -4.52
N VAL A 31 -4.54 3.11 -4.80
CA VAL A 31 -4.86 2.30 -5.97
C VAL A 31 -5.85 3.00 -6.90
N THR A 32 -5.78 2.67 -8.19
CA THR A 32 -6.82 3.02 -9.16
C THR A 32 -7.97 2.04 -9.01
N VAL A 33 -9.16 2.54 -8.69
CA VAL A 33 -10.34 1.75 -8.32
C VAL A 33 -11.17 1.35 -9.54
N TYR A 34 -10.59 0.51 -10.42
CA TYR A 34 -11.26 -0.01 -11.62
C TYR A 34 -11.57 -1.50 -11.53
N ASP A 35 -10.99 -2.22 -10.58
CA ASP A 35 -11.12 -3.66 -10.38
C ASP A 35 -10.65 -4.04 -8.97
N TYR A 36 -10.89 -5.29 -8.55
CA TYR A 36 -10.42 -5.80 -7.26
C TYR A 36 -8.92 -5.62 -7.07
N CYS A 37 -8.54 -5.29 -5.82
CA CYS A 37 -7.15 -5.19 -5.44
C CYS A 37 -6.49 -6.57 -5.41
N HIS A 38 -5.26 -6.66 -5.89
CA HIS A 38 -4.48 -7.89 -5.84
C HIS A 38 -3.57 -7.95 -4.61
N MET A 39 -3.07 -9.14 -4.28
CA MET A 39 -2.20 -9.35 -3.11
C MET A 39 -0.92 -8.52 -3.14
N GLY A 40 -0.45 -8.06 -4.30
CA GLY A 40 0.65 -7.09 -4.43
C GLY A 40 0.30 -5.72 -3.81
N ASN A 41 -0.94 -5.23 -4.01
CA ASN A 41 -1.43 -4.04 -3.30
C ASN A 41 -1.50 -4.31 -1.79
N GLY A 42 -1.99 -5.51 -1.40
CA GLY A 42 -2.01 -5.96 -0.01
C GLY A 42 -0.62 -5.93 0.64
N ARG A 43 0.43 -6.37 -0.08
CA ARG A 43 1.82 -6.33 0.39
C ARG A 43 2.25 -4.90 0.74
N THR A 44 2.01 -3.96 -0.15
CA THR A 44 2.37 -2.56 0.06
C THR A 44 1.62 -1.97 1.25
N LEU A 45 0.30 -2.11 1.29
CA LEU A 45 -0.51 -1.42 2.29
C LEU A 45 -0.41 -2.06 3.69
N VAL A 46 -0.24 -3.37 3.79
CA VAL A 46 0.06 -4.04 5.07
C VAL A 46 1.43 -3.61 5.61
N ALA A 47 2.43 -3.44 4.75
CA ALA A 47 3.74 -2.95 5.18
C ALA A 47 3.66 -1.51 5.70
N PHE A 48 2.98 -0.60 4.99
CA PHE A 48 2.81 0.78 5.46
C PHE A 48 1.92 0.88 6.71
N ASP A 49 0.92 0.02 6.86
CA ASP A 49 0.15 -0.07 8.11
C ASP A 49 1.05 -0.46 9.30
N ALA A 50 1.94 -1.43 9.13
CA ALA A 50 2.90 -1.80 10.18
C ALA A 50 3.89 -0.65 10.49
N ILE A 51 4.35 0.08 9.47
CA ILE A 51 5.21 1.27 9.61
C ILE A 51 4.49 2.36 10.41
N VAL A 52 3.24 2.69 10.06
CA VAL A 52 2.43 3.69 10.78
C VAL A 52 2.21 3.27 12.23
N ARG A 53 1.87 1.99 12.47
CA ARG A 53 1.72 1.46 13.84
C ARG A 53 3.01 1.60 14.65
N TRP A 54 4.15 1.28 14.06
CA TRP A 54 5.43 1.43 14.73
C TRP A 54 5.77 2.88 15.03
N LEU A 55 5.62 3.79 14.09
CA LEU A 55 5.84 5.23 14.30
C LEU A 55 4.97 5.75 15.46
N ARG A 56 3.69 5.38 15.49
CA ARG A 56 2.78 5.74 16.61
C ARG A 56 3.22 5.11 17.94
N THR A 57 3.69 3.86 17.93
CA THR A 57 4.24 3.18 19.11
C THR A 57 5.49 3.88 19.63
N ARG A 58 6.32 4.46 18.76
CA ARG A 58 7.49 5.26 19.15
C ARG A 58 7.13 6.69 19.59
N GLY A 59 5.85 7.00 19.71
CA GLY A 59 5.36 8.28 20.25
C GLY A 59 5.22 9.40 19.21
N TYR A 60 5.41 9.12 17.93
CA TYR A 60 5.15 10.12 16.90
C TYR A 60 3.64 10.31 16.69
N ARG A 61 3.20 11.56 16.58
CA ARG A 61 1.96 11.88 15.89
C ARG A 61 2.16 11.57 14.41
N VAL A 62 1.29 10.79 13.78
CA VAL A 62 1.41 10.44 12.37
C VAL A 62 0.16 10.91 11.65
N THR A 63 0.33 11.76 10.64
CA THR A 63 -0.72 12.05 9.65
C THR A 63 -0.47 11.17 8.45
N TYR A 64 -1.30 10.14 8.30
CA TYR A 64 -1.22 9.15 7.23
C TYR A 64 -2.29 9.38 6.19
N ILE A 65 -1.88 9.73 4.97
CA ILE A 65 -2.76 9.95 3.81
C ILE A 65 -2.53 8.82 2.79
N ARG A 66 -3.62 8.30 2.26
CA ARG A 66 -3.61 7.34 1.14
C ARG A 66 -4.67 7.74 0.14
N ASN A 67 -4.30 8.06 -1.08
CA ASN A 67 -5.26 8.52 -2.08
C ASN A 67 -6.07 7.38 -2.71
N ILE A 68 -7.15 7.80 -3.36
CA ILE A 68 -7.97 6.97 -4.25
C ILE A 68 -7.96 7.62 -5.63
N THR A 69 -7.40 6.94 -6.62
CA THR A 69 -7.52 7.35 -8.02
C THR A 69 -8.86 6.87 -8.55
N ASP A 70 -9.83 7.78 -8.62
CA ASP A 70 -11.22 7.53 -9.02
C ASP A 70 -11.56 8.07 -10.42
N VAL A 71 -10.56 8.59 -11.15
CA VAL A 71 -10.63 8.97 -12.57
C VAL A 71 -9.37 8.48 -13.29
N ASP A 72 -9.53 7.64 -14.32
CA ASP A 72 -8.42 7.05 -15.09
C ASP A 72 -8.98 6.38 -16.35
N ASP A 73 -8.14 6.21 -17.39
CA ASP A 73 -8.52 5.48 -18.62
C ASP A 73 -9.05 4.07 -18.35
N LYS A 74 -8.49 3.37 -17.34
CA LYS A 74 -8.91 2.01 -16.97
C LYS A 74 -10.30 2.00 -16.36
N ILE A 75 -10.64 3.03 -15.56
CA ILE A 75 -11.98 3.19 -14.99
C ILE A 75 -13.00 3.45 -16.09
N ILE A 76 -12.69 4.37 -17.01
CA ILE A 76 -13.57 4.72 -18.14
C ILE A 76 -13.82 3.50 -19.01
N LYS A 77 -12.76 2.77 -19.40
CA LYS A 77 -12.87 1.55 -20.21
C LYS A 77 -13.70 0.48 -19.49
N ARG A 78 -13.41 0.20 -18.23
CA ARG A 78 -14.10 -0.84 -17.45
C ARG A 78 -15.57 -0.50 -17.21
N ALA A 79 -15.88 0.78 -17.00
CA ALA A 79 -17.26 1.25 -16.85
C ALA A 79 -18.04 1.06 -18.15
N ALA A 80 -17.45 1.39 -19.31
CA ALA A 80 -18.04 1.17 -20.61
C ALA A 80 -18.30 -0.33 -20.89
N GLU A 81 -17.36 -1.21 -20.57
CA GLU A 81 -17.51 -2.66 -20.68
C GLU A 81 -18.68 -3.20 -19.85
N ARG A 82 -18.96 -2.56 -18.70
CA ARG A 82 -20.05 -2.96 -17.79
C ARG A 82 -21.36 -2.20 -18.02
N GLY A 83 -21.40 -1.23 -18.95
CA GLY A 83 -22.58 -0.42 -19.23
C GLY A 83 -23.01 0.48 -18.04
N ILE A 84 -22.06 0.93 -17.22
CA ILE A 84 -22.30 1.82 -16.07
C ILE A 84 -21.44 3.07 -16.18
N THR A 85 -21.69 4.07 -15.32
CA THR A 85 -20.88 5.29 -15.30
C THR A 85 -19.51 5.06 -14.61
N PRO A 86 -18.45 5.79 -15.01
CA PRO A 86 -17.16 5.75 -14.31
C PRO A 86 -17.29 6.02 -12.81
N THR A 87 -18.12 6.98 -12.41
CA THR A 87 -18.40 7.29 -10.99
C THR A 87 -19.02 6.11 -10.26
N ALA A 88 -20.01 5.43 -10.84
CA ALA A 88 -20.62 4.26 -10.21
C ALA A 88 -19.60 3.12 -10.03
N LEU A 89 -18.74 2.91 -11.02
CA LEU A 89 -17.67 1.92 -10.95
C LEU A 89 -16.67 2.25 -9.84
N SER A 90 -16.19 3.49 -9.77
CA SER A 90 -15.18 3.90 -8.79
C SER A 90 -15.72 3.84 -7.35
N VAL A 91 -16.98 4.20 -7.12
CA VAL A 91 -17.65 4.06 -5.81
C VAL A 91 -17.73 2.59 -5.39
N GLU A 92 -18.14 1.71 -6.30
CA GLU A 92 -18.24 0.27 -6.04
C GLU A 92 -16.88 -0.33 -5.66
N PHE A 93 -15.84 -0.08 -6.47
CA PHE A 93 -14.51 -0.64 -6.22
C PHE A 93 -13.76 0.02 -5.06
N THR A 94 -14.06 1.28 -4.73
CA THR A 94 -13.59 1.90 -3.48
C THR A 94 -14.09 1.13 -2.27
N ARG A 95 -15.37 0.79 -2.22
CA ARG A 95 -15.93 -0.02 -1.12
C ARG A 95 -15.25 -1.39 -1.03
N TYR A 96 -15.10 -2.09 -2.16
CA TYR A 96 -14.43 -3.38 -2.18
C TYR A 96 -12.97 -3.29 -1.72
N MET A 97 -12.25 -2.25 -2.13
CA MET A 97 -10.88 -1.98 -1.68
C MET A 97 -10.82 -1.82 -0.16
N GLN A 98 -11.70 -1.01 0.42
CA GLN A 98 -11.74 -0.76 1.86
C GLN A 98 -12.09 -2.04 2.65
N GLU A 99 -13.07 -2.83 2.17
CA GLU A 99 -13.41 -4.14 2.74
C GLU A 99 -12.22 -5.11 2.73
N ASP A 100 -11.51 -5.19 1.60
CA ASP A 100 -10.38 -6.08 1.41
C ASP A 100 -9.20 -5.70 2.33
N PHE A 101 -8.89 -4.41 2.47
CA PHE A 101 -7.81 -3.96 3.37
C PHE A 101 -8.19 -4.10 4.85
N ALA A 102 -9.45 -3.86 5.20
CA ALA A 102 -9.96 -4.16 6.54
C ALA A 102 -9.84 -5.67 6.84
N GLY A 103 -10.13 -6.52 5.87
CA GLY A 103 -9.95 -7.98 5.97
C GLY A 103 -8.50 -8.41 6.23
N LEU A 104 -7.52 -7.64 5.76
CA LEU A 104 -6.09 -7.81 6.07
C LEU A 104 -5.67 -7.15 7.39
N GLY A 105 -6.59 -6.57 8.15
CA GLY A 105 -6.32 -5.88 9.41
C GLY A 105 -5.59 -4.53 9.26
N CYS A 106 -5.63 -3.91 8.08
CA CYS A 106 -5.11 -2.56 7.90
C CYS A 106 -6.02 -1.54 8.60
N ALA A 107 -5.42 -0.60 9.31
CA ALA A 107 -6.13 0.54 9.87
C ALA A 107 -6.56 1.51 8.74
N THR A 108 -7.66 2.21 8.97
CA THR A 108 -8.07 3.30 8.08
C THR A 108 -7.05 4.43 8.16
N PRO A 109 -6.60 5.00 7.02
CA PRO A 109 -5.79 6.20 7.01
C PRO A 109 -6.52 7.39 7.67
N ASP A 110 -5.76 8.42 8.06
CA ASP A 110 -6.35 9.66 8.60
C ASP A 110 -7.17 10.41 7.53
N ALA A 111 -6.80 10.27 6.25
CA ALA A 111 -7.64 10.67 5.11
C ALA A 111 -7.39 9.78 3.88
N GLU A 112 -8.46 9.57 3.09
CA GLU A 112 -8.43 8.91 1.78
C GLU A 112 -9.00 9.87 0.71
N PRO A 113 -8.21 10.88 0.27
CA PRO A 113 -8.65 11.85 -0.73
C PRO A 113 -8.89 11.16 -2.07
N ARG A 114 -9.94 11.60 -2.77
CA ARG A 114 -10.25 11.19 -4.14
C ARG A 114 -9.68 12.18 -5.13
N ALA A 115 -9.12 11.72 -6.22
CA ALA A 115 -8.56 12.59 -7.25
C ALA A 115 -9.58 13.62 -7.77
N THR A 116 -10.84 13.21 -7.95
CA THR A 116 -11.91 14.09 -8.46
C THR A 116 -12.26 15.26 -7.52
N ASP A 117 -11.93 15.18 -6.23
CA ASP A 117 -12.15 16.26 -5.26
C ASP A 117 -11.06 17.35 -5.29
N PHE A 118 -9.95 17.12 -6.04
CA PHE A 118 -8.77 17.99 -6.05
C PHE A 118 -8.46 18.61 -7.41
N ILE A 119 -9.44 18.66 -8.32
CA ILE A 119 -9.26 19.23 -9.65
C ILE A 119 -8.75 20.69 -9.63
N PRO A 120 -9.29 21.60 -8.80
CA PRO A 120 -8.77 22.97 -8.75
C PRO A 120 -7.28 23.05 -8.34
N GLN A 121 -6.84 22.20 -7.42
CA GLN A 121 -5.44 22.15 -6.98
C GLN A 121 -4.52 21.64 -8.12
N MET A 122 -4.97 20.61 -8.84
CA MET A 122 -4.24 20.10 -10.01
C MET A 122 -4.09 21.17 -11.08
N LEU A 123 -5.17 21.86 -11.45
CA LEU A 123 -5.13 22.95 -12.41
C LEU A 123 -4.19 24.07 -11.96
N GLY A 124 -4.20 24.42 -10.66
CA GLY A 124 -3.31 25.42 -10.09
C GLY A 124 -1.82 25.05 -10.24
N ILE A 125 -1.45 23.78 -9.99
CA ILE A 125 -0.07 23.31 -10.18
C ILE A 125 0.30 23.35 -11.67
N ILE A 126 -0.57 22.88 -12.56
CA ILE A 126 -0.31 22.90 -14.02
C ILE A 126 -0.09 24.34 -14.52
N GLU A 127 -0.86 25.30 -14.03
CA GLU A 127 -0.67 26.72 -14.36
C GLU A 127 0.67 27.28 -13.89
N ILE A 128 1.13 26.86 -12.69
CA ILE A 128 2.46 27.24 -12.20
C ILE A 128 3.54 26.64 -13.11
N LEU A 129 3.41 25.37 -13.46
CA LEU A 129 4.36 24.67 -14.34
C LEU A 129 4.42 25.31 -15.74
N GLU A 130 3.28 25.68 -16.31
CA GLU A 130 3.23 26.36 -17.62
C GLU A 130 3.91 27.73 -17.57
N ARG A 131 3.62 28.56 -16.55
CA ARG A 131 4.28 29.85 -16.37
C ARG A 131 5.79 29.75 -16.21
N LYS A 132 6.27 28.67 -15.63
CA LYS A 132 7.71 28.40 -15.44
C LYS A 132 8.35 27.70 -16.64
N GLY A 133 7.59 27.34 -17.68
CA GLY A 133 8.10 26.72 -18.90
C GLY A 133 8.30 25.19 -18.77
N HIS A 134 7.74 24.57 -17.72
CA HIS A 134 7.79 23.12 -17.52
C HIS A 134 6.58 22.38 -18.08
N ALA A 135 5.52 23.08 -18.47
CA ALA A 135 4.35 22.52 -19.13
C ALA A 135 3.99 23.32 -20.38
N TYR A 136 3.31 22.66 -21.31
CA TYR A 136 2.89 23.28 -22.56
C TYR A 136 1.62 22.63 -23.12
N PRO A 137 0.73 23.40 -23.77
CA PRO A 137 -0.34 22.85 -24.60
C PRO A 137 0.24 22.10 -25.80
N ALA A 138 -0.19 20.85 -25.99
CA ALA A 138 0.19 20.02 -27.12
C ALA A 138 -0.81 20.16 -28.29
N ASP A 139 -0.41 19.77 -29.51
CA ASP A 139 -1.29 19.81 -30.70
C ASP A 139 -2.48 18.85 -30.59
N SER A 140 -2.37 17.82 -29.74
CA SER A 140 -3.47 16.92 -29.38
C SER A 140 -4.60 17.59 -28.60
N GLY A 141 -4.33 18.76 -28.01
CA GLY A 141 -5.19 19.47 -27.08
C GLY A 141 -4.99 19.05 -25.63
N ASP A 142 -4.04 18.16 -25.36
CA ASP A 142 -3.56 17.83 -24.00
C ASP A 142 -2.63 18.93 -23.49
N VAL A 143 -2.33 18.93 -22.19
CA VAL A 143 -1.24 19.70 -21.61
C VAL A 143 -0.19 18.73 -21.12
N ASP A 144 1.02 18.82 -21.68
CA ASP A 144 2.12 17.93 -21.38
C ASP A 144 3.18 18.59 -20.50
N TYR A 145 3.83 17.79 -19.66
CA TYR A 145 5.02 18.16 -18.92
C TYR A 145 6.26 17.97 -19.80
N ALA A 146 7.10 19.00 -19.91
CA ALA A 146 8.35 18.98 -20.65
C ALA A 146 9.47 18.36 -19.81
N VAL A 147 9.69 17.06 -19.90
CA VAL A 147 10.61 16.30 -19.03
C VAL A 147 12.03 16.87 -19.06
N ARG A 148 12.54 17.25 -20.23
CA ARG A 148 13.89 17.81 -20.36
C ARG A 148 14.07 19.20 -19.74
N SER A 149 12.98 19.86 -19.38
CA SER A 149 13.05 21.15 -18.68
C SER A 149 13.40 21.01 -17.18
N PHE A 150 13.37 19.77 -16.63
CA PHE A 150 13.71 19.48 -15.25
C PHE A 150 15.05 18.73 -15.17
N PRO A 151 16.16 19.40 -14.83
CA PRO A 151 17.50 18.78 -14.84
C PRO A 151 17.67 17.60 -13.86
N GLY A 152 16.83 17.55 -12.82
CA GLY A 152 16.84 16.48 -11.82
C GLY A 152 16.04 15.23 -12.17
N TYR A 153 15.48 15.13 -13.40
CA TYR A 153 14.68 13.97 -13.78
C TYR A 153 15.51 12.69 -13.83
N GLY A 154 15.00 11.63 -13.23
CA GLY A 154 15.69 10.34 -13.10
C GLY A 154 16.44 10.15 -11.76
N LYS A 155 16.45 11.15 -10.88
CA LYS A 155 17.19 11.09 -9.62
C LYS A 155 16.69 10.01 -8.65
N LEU A 156 15.39 9.72 -8.63
CA LEU A 156 14.80 8.68 -7.79
C LEU A 156 15.06 7.29 -8.36
N SER A 157 14.75 7.10 -9.64
CA SER A 157 14.90 5.82 -10.34
C SER A 157 16.36 5.46 -10.63
N GLY A 158 17.24 6.48 -10.66
CA GLY A 158 18.63 6.34 -11.05
C GLY A 158 18.82 6.12 -12.55
N LYS A 159 17.81 6.47 -13.35
CA LYS A 159 17.87 6.40 -14.82
C LYS A 159 18.29 7.74 -15.36
N SER A 160 19.24 7.77 -16.29
CA SER A 160 19.52 8.99 -17.06
C SER A 160 18.39 9.22 -18.09
N ILE A 161 18.15 10.49 -18.44
CA ILE A 161 17.17 10.85 -19.49
C ILE A 161 17.52 10.17 -20.82
N ASP A 162 18.81 10.05 -21.11
CA ASP A 162 19.29 9.48 -22.36
C ASP A 162 19.14 7.93 -22.40
N ASP A 163 19.12 7.26 -21.23
CA ASP A 163 18.89 5.81 -21.11
C ASP A 163 17.40 5.45 -21.13
N LEU A 164 16.52 6.44 -20.95
CA LEU A 164 15.08 6.24 -21.02
C LEU A 164 14.65 6.05 -22.47
N ARG A 165 14.48 4.80 -22.89
CA ARG A 165 13.95 4.50 -24.22
C ARG A 165 12.49 4.91 -24.28
N ALA A 166 12.21 5.87 -25.17
CA ALA A 166 10.85 6.23 -25.52
C ALA A 166 10.09 4.97 -25.97
N GLY A 167 8.97 4.67 -25.33
CA GLY A 167 8.06 3.63 -25.75
C GLY A 167 8.08 2.30 -24.99
N GLU A 168 9.06 2.01 -24.13
CA GLU A 168 9.04 0.74 -23.37
C GLU A 168 7.90 0.61 -22.33
N ARG A 169 7.33 1.75 -21.89
CA ARG A 169 6.15 1.77 -20.98
C ARG A 169 5.15 2.90 -21.24
N VAL A 170 5.45 3.81 -22.14
CA VAL A 170 4.57 4.92 -22.50
C VAL A 170 4.36 4.88 -24.01
N MET A 171 3.13 4.66 -24.47
CA MET A 171 2.79 4.88 -25.87
C MET A 171 3.10 6.35 -26.19
N VAL A 172 3.98 6.59 -27.15
CA VAL A 172 4.28 7.92 -27.64
C VAL A 172 3.00 8.48 -28.25
N GLY A 173 2.33 9.39 -27.53
CA GLY A 173 1.15 10.07 -28.03
C GLY A 173 1.55 11.00 -29.18
N GLU A 174 0.70 11.05 -30.21
CA GLU A 174 0.86 12.03 -31.29
C GLU A 174 0.81 13.45 -30.70
N GLY A 175 1.74 14.34 -31.10
CA GLY A 175 1.74 15.75 -30.72
C GLY A 175 2.64 16.16 -29.56
N LYS A 176 3.35 15.23 -28.90
CA LYS A 176 4.35 15.55 -27.86
C LYS A 176 5.63 16.14 -28.47
N ARG A 177 6.25 17.12 -27.78
CA ARG A 177 7.54 17.71 -28.19
C ARG A 177 8.71 16.76 -27.99
N ASP A 178 8.66 15.93 -26.92
CA ASP A 178 9.62 14.87 -26.62
C ASP A 178 8.87 13.58 -26.26
N PRO A 179 9.34 12.40 -26.70
CA PRO A 179 8.71 11.12 -26.35
C PRO A 179 8.61 10.85 -24.86
N LEU A 180 9.46 11.44 -24.04
CA LEU A 180 9.46 11.29 -22.57
C LEU A 180 8.42 12.18 -21.88
N ASP A 181 7.88 13.21 -22.58
CA ASP A 181 6.90 14.11 -22.01
C ASP A 181 5.65 13.32 -21.59
N PHE A 182 5.01 13.74 -20.52
CA PHE A 182 3.84 13.06 -19.99
C PHE A 182 2.68 14.02 -19.76
N VAL A 183 1.47 13.50 -19.85
CA VAL A 183 0.25 14.28 -19.78
C VAL A 183 -0.01 14.75 -18.35
N LEU A 184 -0.24 16.05 -18.19
CA LEU A 184 -0.71 16.70 -16.97
C LEU A 184 -2.23 16.88 -16.99
N TRP A 185 -2.76 17.32 -18.13
CA TRP A 185 -4.19 17.51 -18.38
C TRP A 185 -4.55 16.90 -19.72
N LYS A 186 -5.47 15.95 -19.72
CA LYS A 186 -5.88 15.22 -20.91
C LYS A 186 -7.17 15.78 -21.44
N ARG A 187 -7.21 16.16 -22.72
CA ARG A 187 -8.44 16.58 -23.39
C ARG A 187 -9.48 15.46 -23.29
N ALA A 188 -10.68 15.79 -22.82
CA ALA A 188 -11.78 14.86 -22.71
C ALA A 188 -12.34 14.48 -24.08
N LYS A 189 -12.65 13.21 -24.25
CA LYS A 189 -13.41 12.69 -25.38
C LYS A 189 -14.90 12.70 -25.05
N PRO A 190 -15.78 12.72 -26.07
CA PRO A 190 -17.23 12.64 -25.84
C PRO A 190 -17.60 11.47 -24.94
N GLY A 191 -18.36 11.76 -23.85
CA GLY A 191 -18.81 10.76 -22.89
C GLY A 191 -17.82 10.41 -21.77
N GLU A 192 -16.60 10.97 -21.77
CA GLU A 192 -15.67 10.85 -20.65
C GLU A 192 -16.00 11.84 -19.52
N PRO A 193 -15.65 11.57 -18.27
CA PRO A 193 -15.64 12.56 -17.20
C PRO A 193 -14.76 13.75 -17.60
N GLN A 194 -15.25 14.98 -17.35
CA GLN A 194 -14.53 16.18 -17.74
C GLN A 194 -14.78 17.34 -16.80
N TRP A 195 -13.81 18.23 -16.70
CA TRP A 195 -13.86 19.48 -15.95
C TRP A 195 -13.38 20.61 -16.83
N GLU A 196 -13.93 21.79 -16.60
CA GLU A 196 -13.52 22.99 -17.31
C GLU A 196 -12.12 23.44 -16.89
N SER A 197 -11.32 23.86 -17.85
CA SER A 197 -10.01 24.45 -17.63
C SER A 197 -9.72 25.55 -18.68
N LYS A 198 -8.68 26.34 -18.47
CA LYS A 198 -8.25 27.34 -19.45
C LYS A 198 -7.79 26.74 -20.78
N TRP A 199 -7.46 25.44 -20.79
CA TRP A 199 -7.06 24.70 -21.99
C TRP A 199 -8.23 23.95 -22.65
N GLY A 200 -9.44 24.14 -22.11
CA GLY A 200 -10.65 23.46 -22.53
C GLY A 200 -11.06 22.30 -21.62
N PRO A 201 -12.20 21.66 -21.94
CA PRO A 201 -12.71 20.53 -21.17
C PRO A 201 -11.74 19.34 -21.19
N GLY A 202 -11.41 18.82 -20.00
CA GLY A 202 -10.43 17.75 -19.86
C GLY A 202 -10.50 17.04 -18.51
N ARG A 203 -9.52 16.21 -18.24
CA ARG A 203 -9.34 15.47 -17.01
C ARG A 203 -7.85 15.36 -16.63
N PRO A 204 -7.53 15.10 -15.35
CA PRO A 204 -6.14 15.02 -14.92
C PRO A 204 -5.39 13.85 -15.57
N GLY A 205 -4.10 14.04 -15.80
CA GLY A 205 -3.14 12.97 -15.97
C GLY A 205 -2.91 12.28 -14.61
N TRP A 206 -2.48 11.01 -14.64
CA TRP A 206 -2.35 10.19 -13.43
C TRP A 206 -1.37 10.74 -12.38
N HIS A 207 -0.29 11.40 -12.82
CA HIS A 207 0.80 11.80 -11.90
C HIS A 207 0.48 13.08 -11.13
N ILE A 208 -0.28 14.01 -11.72
CA ILE A 208 -0.61 15.30 -11.10
C ILE A 208 -1.55 15.14 -9.90
N GLU A 209 -2.32 14.05 -9.86
CA GLU A 209 -3.25 13.76 -8.78
C GLU A 209 -2.56 13.71 -7.43
N CYS A 210 -1.51 12.88 -7.31
CA CYS A 210 -0.78 12.71 -6.06
C CYS A 210 0.01 13.96 -5.68
N SER A 211 0.63 14.65 -6.64
CA SER A 211 1.29 15.94 -6.39
C SER A 211 0.33 16.97 -5.79
N ALA A 212 -0.90 17.05 -6.30
CA ALA A 212 -1.90 17.99 -5.82
C ALA A 212 -2.45 17.59 -4.44
N MET A 213 -2.86 16.34 -4.27
CA MET A 213 -3.41 15.85 -3.00
C MET A 213 -2.39 15.90 -1.87
N ALA A 214 -1.15 15.47 -2.13
CA ALA A 214 -0.09 15.49 -1.14
C ALA A 214 0.27 16.91 -0.70
N SER A 215 0.47 17.83 -1.66
CA SER A 215 0.83 19.22 -1.34
C SER A 215 -0.28 19.97 -0.61
N GLU A 216 -1.55 19.70 -0.92
CA GLU A 216 -2.69 20.33 -0.25
C GLU A 216 -2.86 19.84 1.19
N LEU A 217 -2.73 18.53 1.41
CA LEU A 217 -3.05 17.90 2.70
C LEU A 217 -1.86 17.85 3.67
N LEU A 218 -0.64 17.73 3.16
CA LEU A 218 0.57 17.58 3.97
C LEU A 218 1.53 18.78 3.84
N GLY A 219 1.26 19.71 2.94
CA GLY A 219 2.15 20.80 2.58
C GLY A 219 3.05 20.44 1.40
N ARG A 220 3.67 21.47 0.80
CA ARG A 220 4.51 21.33 -0.40
C ARG A 220 5.72 20.41 -0.17
N ARG A 221 6.18 20.33 1.08
CA ARG A 221 7.21 19.42 1.54
C ARG A 221 6.72 18.66 2.76
N PHE A 222 6.90 17.34 2.79
CA PHE A 222 6.52 16.49 3.90
C PHE A 222 7.56 15.39 4.16
N ASP A 223 7.37 14.57 5.21
CA ASP A 223 8.46 13.72 5.70
C ASP A 223 8.66 12.47 4.85
N ILE A 224 7.59 11.70 4.57
CA ILE A 224 7.71 10.37 3.93
C ILE A 224 6.71 10.24 2.79
N HIS A 225 7.21 9.85 1.61
CA HIS A 225 6.39 9.41 0.49
C HIS A 225 6.63 7.92 0.21
N GLY A 226 5.55 7.14 0.13
CA GLY A 226 5.63 5.70 0.02
C GLY A 226 4.78 5.10 -1.10
N GLY A 227 5.15 3.86 -1.51
CA GLY A 227 4.39 3.13 -2.51
C GLY A 227 4.94 1.76 -2.89
N GLY A 228 4.35 1.17 -3.92
CA GLY A 228 4.85 -0.06 -4.54
C GLY A 228 6.13 0.16 -5.35
N PRO A 229 6.86 -0.90 -5.68
CA PRO A 229 8.13 -0.78 -6.41
C PRO A 229 7.95 -0.34 -7.87
N ASP A 230 6.79 -0.54 -8.44
CA ASP A 230 6.41 -0.12 -9.79
C ASP A 230 6.09 1.37 -9.88
N LEU A 231 5.88 2.04 -8.74
CA LEU A 231 5.65 3.47 -8.69
C LEU A 231 6.95 4.29 -8.72
N ILE A 232 8.11 3.70 -8.42
CA ILE A 232 9.40 4.41 -8.49
C ILE A 232 9.54 5.13 -9.83
N PHE A 233 9.20 4.42 -10.93
CA PHE A 233 9.22 4.95 -12.27
C PHE A 233 8.05 4.38 -13.09
N PRO A 234 7.29 5.24 -13.80
CA PRO A 234 7.50 6.69 -13.92
C PRO A 234 6.80 7.53 -12.86
N HIS A 235 5.90 6.97 -12.01
CA HIS A 235 4.92 7.74 -11.24
C HIS A 235 5.57 8.70 -10.24
N HIS A 236 6.36 8.20 -9.29
CA HIS A 236 7.02 9.03 -8.27
C HIS A 236 8.10 9.95 -8.84
N GLU A 237 8.80 9.50 -9.90
CA GLU A 237 9.73 10.37 -10.62
C GLU A 237 9.01 11.57 -11.23
N ASN A 238 7.81 11.34 -11.80
CA ASN A 238 6.99 12.40 -12.38
C ASN A 238 6.40 13.33 -11.31
N GLU A 239 6.01 12.78 -10.14
CA GLU A 239 5.57 13.60 -9.01
C GLU A 239 6.68 14.53 -8.50
N ILE A 240 7.92 14.02 -8.40
CA ILE A 240 9.09 14.83 -8.08
C ILE A 240 9.25 15.97 -9.09
N ALA A 241 9.23 15.65 -10.39
CA ALA A 241 9.40 16.64 -11.44
C ALA A 241 8.32 17.73 -11.38
N GLN A 242 7.05 17.34 -11.20
CA GLN A 242 5.92 18.26 -11.08
C GLN A 242 6.05 19.18 -9.86
N SER A 243 6.25 18.59 -8.69
CA SER A 243 6.22 19.31 -7.43
C SER A 243 7.45 20.19 -7.24
N GLU A 244 8.65 19.67 -7.53
CA GLU A 244 9.88 20.44 -7.35
C GLU A 244 10.02 21.56 -8.39
N ALA A 245 9.58 21.34 -9.63
CA ALA A 245 9.55 22.41 -10.63
C ALA A 245 8.50 23.50 -10.28
N ALA A 246 7.34 23.07 -9.73
CA ALA A 246 6.31 24.04 -9.35
C ALA A 246 6.72 24.85 -8.12
N PHE A 247 7.25 24.22 -7.07
CA PHE A 247 7.41 24.83 -5.75
C PHE A 247 8.87 25.14 -5.36
N GLU A 248 9.86 24.68 -6.12
CA GLU A 248 11.31 24.90 -5.89
C GLU A 248 11.81 24.34 -4.55
N GLU A 249 11.14 23.31 -4.05
CA GLU A 249 11.50 22.58 -2.84
C GLU A 249 11.24 21.07 -3.00
N PRO A 250 11.94 20.20 -2.27
CA PRO A 250 11.68 18.76 -2.32
C PRO A 250 10.23 18.43 -1.95
N LEU A 251 9.60 17.49 -2.68
CA LEU A 251 8.26 17.03 -2.34
C LEU A 251 8.24 16.24 -1.03
N ALA A 252 9.20 15.31 -0.87
CA ALA A 252 9.34 14.52 0.36
C ALA A 252 10.82 14.31 0.70
N ASP A 253 11.12 14.25 2.01
CA ASP A 253 12.48 14.03 2.50
C ASP A 253 12.91 12.57 2.37
N ILE A 254 11.96 11.63 2.55
CA ILE A 254 12.20 10.19 2.52
C ILE A 254 11.24 9.53 1.53
N TRP A 255 11.81 8.76 0.61
CA TRP A 255 11.07 7.94 -0.35
C TRP A 255 11.18 6.47 0.01
N MET A 256 10.04 5.81 0.27
CA MET A 256 9.99 4.42 0.71
C MET A 256 9.23 3.54 -0.29
N HIS A 257 9.84 2.42 -0.68
CA HIS A 257 9.22 1.50 -1.63
C HIS A 257 9.25 0.06 -1.12
N CYS A 258 8.09 -0.61 -1.21
CA CYS A 258 8.00 -2.02 -0.88
C CYS A 258 8.61 -2.89 -1.97
N GLY A 259 9.07 -4.08 -1.59
CA GLY A 259 9.45 -5.12 -2.54
C GLY A 259 8.23 -5.76 -3.20
N ALA A 260 8.41 -6.26 -4.42
CA ALA A 260 7.33 -6.89 -5.19
C ALA A 260 6.88 -8.22 -4.58
N LEU A 261 5.58 -8.52 -4.73
CA LEU A 261 5.06 -9.86 -4.56
C LEU A 261 5.14 -10.60 -5.91
N ARG A 262 5.72 -11.81 -5.93
CA ARG A 262 5.89 -12.62 -7.13
C ARG A 262 5.12 -13.93 -7.03
N VAL A 263 4.61 -14.42 -8.14
CA VAL A 263 4.02 -15.75 -8.28
C VAL A 263 4.94 -16.57 -9.19
N GLY A 264 5.61 -17.59 -8.64
CA GLY A 264 6.70 -18.26 -9.32
C GLY A 264 7.88 -17.31 -9.55
N GLU A 265 8.44 -17.31 -10.76
CA GLU A 265 9.50 -16.38 -11.17
C GLU A 265 8.96 -15.03 -11.64
N ASP A 266 7.66 -14.94 -11.94
CA ASP A 266 7.02 -13.76 -12.51
C ASP A 266 6.48 -12.81 -11.42
N LYS A 267 6.46 -11.51 -11.73
CA LYS A 267 5.71 -10.53 -10.93
C LYS A 267 4.22 -10.85 -11.05
N MET A 268 3.49 -10.84 -9.91
CA MET A 268 2.03 -10.93 -9.92
C MET A 268 1.45 -9.77 -10.72
N SER A 269 0.72 -10.07 -11.80
CA SER A 269 0.08 -9.05 -12.64
C SER A 269 -1.18 -9.58 -13.31
N LYS A 270 -2.14 -8.67 -13.55
CA LYS A 270 -3.39 -8.99 -14.24
C LYS A 270 -3.17 -9.44 -15.70
N SER A 271 -2.17 -8.85 -16.36
CA SER A 271 -1.85 -9.16 -17.76
C SER A 271 -1.32 -10.58 -17.97
N LEU A 272 -0.72 -11.18 -16.95
CA LEU A 272 -0.21 -12.56 -16.99
C LEU A 272 -1.24 -13.59 -16.50
N GLY A 273 -2.41 -13.16 -15.98
CA GLY A 273 -3.43 -14.07 -15.46
C GLY A 273 -3.00 -14.84 -14.20
N ASN A 274 -1.86 -14.47 -13.60
CA ASN A 274 -1.25 -15.14 -12.44
C ASN A 274 -1.50 -14.39 -11.12
N PHE A 275 -2.51 -13.54 -11.05
CA PHE A 275 -2.76 -12.73 -9.87
C PHE A 275 -3.88 -13.31 -8.99
N TRP A 276 -3.70 -13.15 -7.68
CA TRP A 276 -4.74 -13.39 -6.71
C TRP A 276 -5.28 -12.06 -6.22
N THR A 277 -6.60 -11.90 -6.26
CA THR A 277 -7.20 -10.76 -5.57
C THR A 277 -7.09 -10.97 -4.07
N ILE A 278 -7.08 -9.87 -3.30
CA ILE A 278 -7.13 -9.94 -1.83
C ILE A 278 -8.39 -10.69 -1.41
N ARG A 279 -9.50 -10.46 -2.07
CA ARG A 279 -10.80 -11.09 -1.82
C ARG A 279 -10.75 -12.61 -2.02
N ASP A 280 -10.12 -13.09 -3.09
CA ASP A 280 -9.93 -14.53 -3.33
C ASP A 280 -9.04 -15.16 -2.24
N ALA A 281 -7.99 -14.45 -1.84
CA ALA A 281 -7.14 -14.91 -0.75
C ALA A 281 -7.89 -14.96 0.59
N LEU A 282 -8.67 -13.93 0.92
CA LEU A 282 -9.49 -13.86 2.13
C LEU A 282 -10.64 -14.89 2.13
N ALA A 283 -11.10 -15.33 0.96
CA ALA A 283 -12.09 -16.41 0.88
C ALA A 283 -11.51 -17.77 1.29
N ARG A 284 -10.18 -17.97 1.12
CA ARG A 284 -9.50 -19.25 1.39
C ARG A 284 -8.71 -19.25 2.70
N TYR A 285 -8.15 -18.10 3.09
CA TYR A 285 -7.24 -17.97 4.23
C TYR A 285 -7.75 -16.92 5.21
N ASP A 286 -7.38 -17.11 6.46
CA ASP A 286 -7.62 -16.12 7.52
C ASP A 286 -6.82 -14.85 7.25
N GLY A 287 -7.45 -13.67 7.44
CA GLY A 287 -6.81 -12.38 7.15
C GLY A 287 -5.56 -12.11 7.99
N GLU A 288 -5.53 -12.59 9.23
CA GLU A 288 -4.37 -12.47 10.11
C GLU A 288 -3.21 -13.36 9.63
N VAL A 289 -3.50 -14.55 9.07
CA VAL A 289 -2.51 -15.42 8.44
C VAL A 289 -1.92 -14.73 7.20
N LEU A 290 -2.76 -14.13 6.36
CA LEU A 290 -2.29 -13.36 5.20
C LEU A 290 -1.45 -12.16 5.62
N ARG A 291 -1.87 -11.43 6.65
CA ARG A 291 -1.10 -10.32 7.22
C ARG A 291 0.26 -10.78 7.73
N PHE A 292 0.30 -11.86 8.51
CA PHE A 292 1.54 -12.44 9.00
C PHE A 292 2.45 -12.88 7.85
N PHE A 293 1.90 -13.57 6.84
CA PHE A 293 2.62 -13.95 5.62
C PHE A 293 3.28 -12.74 4.95
N LEU A 294 2.54 -11.63 4.78
CA LEU A 294 3.03 -10.43 4.13
C LEU A 294 4.11 -9.69 4.95
N LEU A 295 4.06 -9.76 6.28
CA LEU A 295 5.00 -9.08 7.18
C LEU A 295 6.23 -9.90 7.54
N ARG A 296 6.24 -11.24 7.35
CA ARG A 296 7.36 -12.10 7.77
C ARG A 296 8.67 -11.85 7.02
N SER A 297 8.63 -11.11 5.94
CA SER A 297 9.80 -10.65 5.18
C SER A 297 9.92 -9.14 5.29
N HIS A 298 11.15 -8.64 5.34
CA HIS A 298 11.42 -7.20 5.34
C HIS A 298 10.63 -6.49 4.23
N TYR A 299 10.06 -5.31 4.50
CA TYR A 299 9.15 -4.64 3.56
C TYR A 299 9.78 -4.38 2.18
N ARG A 300 11.09 -4.13 2.08
CA ARG A 300 11.83 -3.93 0.82
C ARG A 300 12.14 -5.22 0.05
N SER A 301 12.06 -6.38 0.72
CA SER A 301 12.36 -7.66 0.08
C SER A 301 11.23 -8.10 -0.85
N GLN A 302 11.59 -8.72 -1.96
CA GLN A 302 10.63 -9.43 -2.78
C GLN A 302 10.11 -10.66 -2.02
N VAL A 303 8.83 -10.95 -2.18
CA VAL A 303 8.15 -12.07 -1.51
C VAL A 303 7.59 -13.02 -2.57
N ALA A 304 7.94 -14.29 -2.47
CA ALA A 304 7.30 -15.33 -3.26
C ALA A 304 5.92 -15.65 -2.67
N PHE A 305 4.90 -15.65 -3.52
CA PHE A 305 3.53 -15.99 -3.18
C PHE A 305 3.21 -17.39 -3.69
N SER A 306 2.89 -18.28 -2.76
CA SER A 306 2.37 -19.62 -3.06
C SER A 306 1.51 -20.11 -1.92
N GLU A 307 0.65 -21.08 -2.19
CA GLU A 307 -0.19 -21.70 -1.14
C GLU A 307 0.67 -22.33 -0.03
N GLY A 308 1.77 -23.01 -0.39
CA GLY A 308 2.70 -23.59 0.59
C GLY A 308 3.33 -22.55 1.51
N GLN A 309 3.67 -21.36 1.00
CA GLN A 309 4.20 -20.26 1.79
C GLN A 309 3.16 -19.67 2.75
N ILE A 310 1.88 -19.67 2.38
CA ILE A 310 0.79 -19.24 3.28
C ILE A 310 0.54 -20.31 4.35
N ASP A 311 0.61 -21.59 4.02
CA ASP A 311 0.47 -22.70 4.98
C ASP A 311 1.61 -22.70 6.01
N GLU A 312 2.85 -22.42 5.60
CA GLU A 312 3.96 -22.18 6.52
C GLU A 312 3.70 -21.00 7.45
N ALA A 313 3.17 -19.90 6.90
CA ALA A 313 2.81 -18.73 7.70
C ALA A 313 1.72 -19.05 8.71
N ARG A 314 0.69 -19.82 8.30
CA ARG A 314 -0.36 -20.31 9.18
C ARG A 314 0.20 -21.16 10.33
N ALA A 315 1.09 -22.10 10.01
CA ALA A 315 1.74 -22.93 11.03
C ALA A 315 2.62 -22.09 11.98
N GLY A 316 3.34 -21.11 11.47
CA GLY A 316 4.12 -20.15 12.26
C GLY A 316 3.24 -19.36 13.24
N LEU A 317 2.18 -18.75 12.75
CA LEU A 317 1.25 -17.96 13.57
C LEU A 317 0.54 -18.85 14.62
N ALA A 318 0.16 -20.07 14.25
CA ALA A 318 -0.43 -21.04 15.18
C ALA A 318 0.51 -21.39 16.34
N ARG A 319 1.83 -21.47 16.12
CA ARG A 319 2.81 -21.68 17.21
C ARG A 319 2.81 -20.52 18.21
N LEU A 320 2.70 -19.28 17.74
CA LEU A 320 2.61 -18.10 18.62
C LEU A 320 1.30 -18.13 19.43
N TYR A 321 0.18 -18.43 18.80
CA TYR A 321 -1.11 -18.57 19.47
C TYR A 321 -1.14 -19.75 20.47
N THR A 322 -0.47 -20.85 20.18
CA THR A 322 -0.36 -21.98 21.10
C THR A 322 0.31 -21.56 22.42
N ALA A 323 1.39 -20.79 22.35
CA ALA A 323 2.06 -20.26 23.54
C ALA A 323 1.12 -19.38 24.39
N LEU A 324 0.32 -18.53 23.74
CA LEU A 324 -0.67 -17.67 24.43
C LEU A 324 -1.86 -18.45 24.98
N ARG A 325 -2.32 -19.51 24.31
CA ARG A 325 -3.41 -20.37 24.77
C ARG A 325 -3.03 -21.09 26.04
N ASP A 326 -1.83 -21.63 26.07
CA ASP A 326 -1.35 -22.49 27.16
C ASP A 326 -0.81 -21.67 28.35
N THR A 327 -0.61 -20.37 28.17
CA THR A 327 -0.14 -19.44 29.21
C THR A 327 -0.84 -18.08 29.04
N PRO A 328 -1.94 -17.84 29.75
CA PRO A 328 -2.63 -16.56 29.70
C PRO A 328 -1.73 -15.41 30.12
N ALA A 329 -1.80 -14.31 29.35
CA ALA A 329 -1.05 -13.08 29.62
C ALA A 329 -1.58 -12.37 30.89
N ASP A 330 -0.70 -11.75 31.66
CA ASP A 330 -1.10 -10.80 32.70
C ASP A 330 -1.59 -9.46 32.09
N ALA A 331 -2.11 -8.57 32.94
CA ALA A 331 -2.73 -7.31 32.51
C ALA A 331 -1.77 -6.09 32.61
N ALA A 332 -0.48 -6.28 32.89
CA ALA A 332 0.46 -5.17 33.00
C ALA A 332 0.74 -4.50 31.65
N ALA A 333 1.17 -3.25 31.66
CA ALA A 333 1.65 -2.55 30.46
C ALA A 333 2.99 -3.12 30.00
N LEU A 334 3.29 -2.98 28.69
CA LEU A 334 4.59 -3.36 28.14
C LEU A 334 5.67 -2.39 28.67
N ASP A 335 6.71 -2.97 29.23
CA ASP A 335 7.93 -2.23 29.56
C ASP A 335 8.95 -2.42 28.41
N TRP A 336 9.29 -1.32 27.77
CA TRP A 336 10.24 -1.33 26.65
C TRP A 336 11.69 -1.57 27.08
N GLU A 337 12.01 -1.55 28.37
CA GLU A 337 13.32 -1.92 28.91
C GLU A 337 13.45 -3.44 29.14
N GLU A 338 12.36 -4.20 29.10
CA GLU A 338 12.40 -5.66 29.11
C GLU A 338 13.18 -6.17 27.89
N SER A 339 14.02 -7.18 28.10
CA SER A 339 15.02 -7.61 27.08
C SER A 339 14.43 -7.98 25.72
N HIS A 340 13.27 -8.65 25.69
CA HIS A 340 12.59 -9.02 24.44
C HIS A 340 11.94 -7.82 23.77
N ALA A 341 11.31 -6.94 24.53
CA ALA A 341 10.71 -5.73 24.02
C ALA A 341 11.80 -4.80 23.41
N LYS A 342 12.95 -4.72 24.08
CA LYS A 342 14.09 -3.95 23.60
C LYS A 342 14.65 -4.49 22.29
N ARG A 343 14.89 -5.81 22.17
CA ARG A 343 15.35 -6.43 20.91
C ARG A 343 14.33 -6.27 19.78
N PHE A 344 13.05 -6.43 20.08
CA PHE A 344 11.97 -6.15 19.13
C PHE A 344 12.02 -4.69 18.64
N ALA A 345 12.19 -3.74 19.57
CA ALA A 345 12.30 -2.32 19.24
C ALA A 345 13.57 -2.01 18.41
N GLU A 346 14.70 -2.64 18.73
CA GLU A 346 15.94 -2.50 17.97
C GLU A 346 15.75 -2.98 16.52
N ALA A 347 15.08 -4.12 16.31
CA ALA A 347 14.74 -4.62 14.98
C ALA A 347 13.82 -3.66 14.22
N MET A 348 12.77 -3.19 14.87
CA MET A 348 11.82 -2.27 14.23
C MET A 348 12.40 -0.88 13.99
N ASP A 349 13.35 -0.41 14.80
CA ASP A 349 14.07 0.85 14.62
C ASP A 349 15.12 0.75 13.51
N ASP A 350 15.50 -0.44 13.06
CA ASP A 350 16.37 -0.65 11.91
C ASP A 350 15.57 -0.86 10.62
N ASP A 351 15.01 0.22 10.09
CA ASP A 351 14.28 0.23 8.81
C ASP A 351 13.05 -0.69 8.81
N PHE A 352 12.34 -0.72 9.94
CA PHE A 352 11.12 -1.51 10.13
C PHE A 352 11.32 -3.00 9.82
N ASN A 353 12.39 -3.60 10.34
CA ASN A 353 12.77 -4.98 10.10
C ASN A 353 11.83 -5.97 10.81
N THR A 354 10.65 -6.14 10.25
CA THR A 354 9.64 -7.07 10.78
C THR A 354 10.13 -8.52 10.78
N ALA A 355 11.02 -8.91 9.87
CA ALA A 355 11.54 -10.27 9.82
C ALA A 355 12.33 -10.61 11.08
N GLU A 356 13.19 -9.71 11.55
CA GLU A 356 13.95 -9.85 12.78
C GLU A 356 13.04 -9.72 14.01
N ALA A 357 12.08 -8.78 13.99
CA ALA A 357 11.08 -8.64 15.03
C ALA A 357 10.27 -9.94 15.25
N PHE A 358 9.88 -10.64 14.18
CA PHE A 358 9.25 -11.96 14.28
C PHE A 358 10.18 -13.01 14.87
N GLY A 359 11.47 -12.96 14.58
CA GLY A 359 12.47 -13.83 15.23
C GLY A 359 12.35 -13.73 16.75
N GLU A 360 12.26 -12.51 17.29
CA GLU A 360 12.11 -12.27 18.72
C GLU A 360 10.78 -12.81 19.29
N LEU A 361 9.66 -12.67 18.53
CA LEU A 361 8.38 -13.25 18.95
C LEU A 361 8.43 -14.79 19.02
N PHE A 362 9.18 -15.46 18.15
CA PHE A 362 9.37 -16.90 18.21
C PHE A 362 10.27 -17.33 19.38
N VAL A 363 11.27 -16.53 19.73
CA VAL A 363 12.08 -16.73 20.94
C VAL A 363 11.18 -16.65 22.18
N LEU A 364 10.38 -15.58 22.28
CA LEU A 364 9.38 -15.41 23.35
C LEU A 364 8.45 -16.61 23.45
N ALA A 365 7.85 -17.07 22.36
CA ALA A 365 6.95 -18.21 22.35
C ALA A 365 7.64 -19.48 22.87
N SER A 366 8.90 -19.70 22.52
CA SER A 366 9.69 -20.83 23.01
C SER A 366 9.98 -20.74 24.52
N GLU A 367 10.26 -19.56 25.04
CA GLU A 367 10.48 -19.32 26.46
C GLU A 367 9.18 -19.43 27.28
N ILE A 368 8.05 -18.95 26.74
CA ILE A 368 6.72 -19.11 27.34
C ILE A 368 6.40 -20.59 27.50
N ASN A 369 6.60 -21.40 26.45
CA ASN A 369 6.33 -22.84 26.50
C ASN A 369 7.14 -23.57 27.57
N ARG A 370 8.36 -23.11 27.85
CA ARG A 370 9.24 -23.68 28.88
C ARG A 370 8.93 -23.17 30.27
N SER A 371 8.72 -21.86 30.44
CA SER A 371 8.61 -21.20 31.75
C SER A 371 7.18 -21.04 32.26
N ARG A 372 6.19 -21.08 31.37
CA ARG A 372 4.80 -20.76 31.68
C ARG A 372 4.62 -19.38 32.32
N SER A 373 5.46 -18.42 31.94
CA SER A 373 5.44 -17.07 32.49
C SER A 373 4.32 -16.19 31.87
N PRO A 374 3.34 -15.72 32.68
CA PRO A 374 2.31 -14.77 32.20
C PRO A 374 2.90 -13.44 31.72
N ALA A 375 4.02 -12.99 32.31
CA ALA A 375 4.69 -11.76 31.89
C ALA A 375 5.28 -11.87 30.48
N LEU A 376 5.89 -13.02 30.13
CA LEU A 376 6.38 -13.25 28.75
C LEU A 376 5.21 -13.39 27.76
N ALA A 377 4.11 -14.03 28.16
CA ALA A 377 2.90 -14.13 27.34
C ALA A 377 2.30 -12.74 27.05
N ARG A 378 2.30 -11.85 28.06
CA ARG A 378 1.93 -10.45 27.90
C ARG A 378 2.80 -9.76 26.86
N GLN A 379 4.13 -9.86 26.96
CA GLN A 379 5.05 -9.28 26.00
C GLN A 379 4.75 -9.79 24.59
N LEU A 380 4.60 -11.11 24.39
CA LEU A 380 4.27 -11.70 23.09
C LEU A 380 2.98 -11.11 22.50
N ARG A 381 1.92 -11.00 23.32
CA ARG A 381 0.63 -10.46 22.86
C ARG A 381 0.73 -8.97 22.50
N GLN A 382 1.41 -8.18 23.34
CA GLN A 382 1.52 -6.72 23.13
C GLN A 382 2.44 -6.40 21.95
N LEU A 383 3.59 -7.05 21.82
CA LEU A 383 4.50 -6.88 20.68
C LEU A 383 3.86 -7.35 19.37
N GLY A 384 3.13 -8.46 19.38
CA GLY A 384 2.32 -8.90 18.25
C GLY A 384 1.26 -7.87 17.87
N GLY A 385 0.64 -7.21 18.85
CA GLY A 385 -0.34 -6.14 18.67
C GLY A 385 0.20 -4.92 17.94
N VAL A 386 1.47 -4.59 18.15
CA VAL A 386 2.15 -3.52 17.38
C VAL A 386 2.10 -3.82 15.88
N LEU A 387 2.24 -5.10 15.51
CA LEU A 387 2.15 -5.54 14.11
C LEU A 387 0.71 -5.86 13.66
N GLY A 388 -0.30 -5.64 14.53
CA GLY A 388 -1.71 -5.95 14.27
C GLY A 388 -2.01 -7.45 14.28
N LEU A 389 -1.28 -8.22 15.11
CA LEU A 389 -1.37 -9.67 15.25
C LEU A 389 -1.63 -10.06 16.70
N LEU A 390 -2.02 -11.31 16.95
CA LEU A 390 -2.14 -11.95 18.28
C LEU A 390 -3.15 -11.27 19.22
N GLN A 391 -4.16 -10.56 18.67
CA GLN A 391 -5.17 -9.87 19.49
C GLN A 391 -6.46 -10.65 19.67
N ARG A 392 -6.64 -11.74 18.91
CA ARG A 392 -7.81 -12.63 19.02
C ARG A 392 -7.68 -13.56 20.24
N ASP A 393 -8.80 -14.15 20.62
CA ASP A 393 -8.76 -15.27 21.54
C ASP A 393 -7.99 -16.45 20.90
N PRO A 394 -6.99 -17.04 21.59
CA PRO A 394 -6.21 -18.13 21.02
C PRO A 394 -7.04 -19.37 20.65
N ALA A 395 -8.06 -19.69 21.45
CA ALA A 395 -8.92 -20.84 21.16
C ALA A 395 -9.78 -20.60 19.91
N ASP A 396 -10.22 -19.36 19.70
CA ASP A 396 -10.99 -19.00 18.49
C ASP A 396 -10.12 -18.99 17.24
N PHE A 397 -8.88 -18.52 17.33
CA PHE A 397 -7.93 -18.64 16.22
C PHE A 397 -7.67 -20.10 15.86
N MET A 398 -7.46 -20.98 16.86
CA MET A 398 -7.17 -22.41 16.65
C MET A 398 -8.34 -23.21 16.09
N LYS A 399 -9.59 -22.78 16.31
CA LYS A 399 -10.78 -23.41 15.68
C LYS A 399 -10.81 -23.21 14.16
N GLY A 400 -10.07 -22.23 13.63
CA GLY A 400 -10.06 -21.85 12.23
C GLY A 400 -11.37 -21.23 11.76
N ARG A 401 -11.42 -20.75 10.52
CA ARG A 401 -12.67 -20.43 9.84
C ARG A 401 -13.35 -21.76 9.46
N LEU A 402 -14.55 -21.99 9.94
CA LEU A 402 -15.46 -22.96 9.32
C LEU A 402 -15.83 -22.40 7.93
N SER A 403 -15.08 -22.76 6.89
CA SER A 403 -15.51 -22.52 5.52
C SER A 403 -16.57 -23.56 5.20
N LEU A 404 -17.83 -23.16 5.22
CA LEU A 404 -18.92 -23.93 4.61
C LEU A 404 -18.72 -23.88 3.08
N ARG A 405 -18.03 -24.86 2.50
CA ARG A 405 -18.14 -25.11 1.07
C ARG A 405 -19.49 -25.81 0.83
N LEU A 406 -20.45 -25.06 0.33
CA LEU A 406 -21.64 -25.60 -0.29
C LEU A 406 -21.25 -26.05 -1.71
N GLU A 407 -20.96 -27.34 -1.89
CA GLU A 407 -20.83 -27.92 -3.24
C GLU A 407 -22.22 -27.89 -3.88
N PRO A 408 -22.35 -27.45 -5.16
CA PRO A 408 -23.62 -27.54 -5.87
C PRO A 408 -24.09 -28.99 -5.96
N GLY A 409 -25.23 -29.30 -5.37
CA GLY A 409 -25.84 -30.62 -5.39
C GLY A 409 -26.04 -31.32 -4.04
N HIS A 410 -25.51 -30.76 -2.95
CA HIS A 410 -25.66 -31.37 -1.60
C HIS A 410 -26.63 -30.64 -0.67
N VAL A 411 -27.60 -29.91 -1.20
CA VAL A 411 -28.70 -29.36 -0.41
C VAL A 411 -29.97 -30.15 -0.72
N ALA A 412 -30.30 -31.11 0.12
CA ALA A 412 -31.61 -31.77 0.08
C ALA A 412 -32.57 -30.96 0.95
N ILE A 413 -33.62 -30.39 0.35
CA ILE A 413 -34.74 -29.78 1.06
C ILE A 413 -35.84 -30.81 1.18
N GLN A 414 -36.02 -31.40 2.34
CA GLN A 414 -37.21 -32.21 2.68
C GLN A 414 -37.95 -31.52 3.82
N GLY A 415 -39.20 -31.19 3.57
CA GLY A 415 -40.15 -30.75 4.60
C GLY A 415 -39.79 -29.44 5.33
N GLY A 416 -39.20 -28.46 4.64
CA GLY A 416 -38.92 -27.13 5.23
C GLY A 416 -37.74 -27.06 6.21
N THR A 417 -36.98 -28.11 6.35
CA THR A 417 -35.77 -28.13 7.21
C THR A 417 -34.52 -28.25 6.35
N VAL A 418 -33.53 -27.35 6.57
CA VAL A 418 -32.22 -27.44 5.92
C VAL A 418 -31.31 -28.23 6.84
N ALA A 419 -30.87 -29.41 6.41
CA ALA A 419 -29.84 -30.19 7.09
C ALA A 419 -28.47 -29.83 6.52
N LEU A 420 -27.58 -29.29 7.36
CA LEU A 420 -26.19 -29.02 7.03
C LEU A 420 -25.32 -30.17 7.51
N TYR A 421 -24.72 -30.91 6.60
CA TYR A 421 -23.72 -31.93 6.93
C TYR A 421 -22.34 -31.27 6.94
N LEU A 422 -21.71 -31.20 8.12
CA LEU A 422 -20.35 -30.75 8.28
C LEU A 422 -19.40 -31.94 8.06
N THR A 423 -18.68 -31.97 6.97
CA THR A 423 -17.53 -32.87 6.80
C THR A 423 -16.27 -32.15 7.25
N ARG A 424 -15.62 -32.70 8.26
CA ARG A 424 -14.29 -32.27 8.71
C ARG A 424 -13.29 -32.84 7.70
N THR A 425 -12.64 -31.99 6.91
CA THR A 425 -11.47 -32.39 6.13
C THR A 425 -10.26 -32.24 7.04
N ASP A 426 -9.87 -33.33 7.70
CA ASP A 426 -8.57 -33.45 8.36
C ASP A 426 -7.51 -33.60 7.26
N GLY A 427 -6.65 -32.56 7.08
CA GLY A 427 -5.53 -32.53 6.18
C GLY A 427 -4.51 -31.51 6.69
#